data_41c03306ff9614a8f6087e9e9759c5ee
#
_entry.id   41c03306ff9614a8f6087e9e9759c5ee
#
_cell.length_a   1.000
_cell.length_b   1.000
_cell.length_c   1.000
_cell.angle_alpha   90.00
_cell.angle_beta   90.00
_cell.angle_gamma   90.00
#
_symmetry.space_group_name_H-M   'P 1'
#
loop_
_entity.id
_entity.type
_entity.pdbx_description
1 polymer ?
#
loop_
_entity_poly.entity_id
_entity_poly.type
_entity_poly.pdbx_seq_one_letter_code
_entity_poly.pdbx_strand_id
1 'polypeptide(L)'
;MIHSAGILLYRRCPGARDGPGPLEVWLGHMGGPFWARRDEHAWSIPKGGILPAEDPLAAALREFNEEIGTPAPAADYVLLGSFRQSAKKTVTVYAAEADFAPERIAGNTFALEWPPGSGIVRDYAEIDDAGWFSEAEARTKMVKGQVQLLDALKAHLDGFG
;
A
#
# COMPACT_ATOMS: atom_id res chain seq x y z
N MET A 1 -5.86 19.97 -2.21
CA MET A 1 -5.04 18.88 -1.63
C MET A 1 -5.90 17.65 -1.43
N ILE A 2 -5.50 16.53 -1.99
CA ILE A 2 -6.22 15.26 -1.81
C ILE A 2 -5.68 14.58 -0.56
N HIS A 3 -6.58 14.20 0.35
CA HIS A 3 -6.22 13.52 1.59
C HIS A 3 -6.63 12.05 1.49
N SER A 4 -5.65 11.16 1.65
CA SER A 4 -5.86 9.72 1.63
C SER A 4 -5.40 9.11 2.95
N ALA A 5 -5.85 7.90 3.22
CA ALA A 5 -5.36 7.11 4.34
C ALA A 5 -5.00 5.72 3.83
N GLY A 6 -3.97 5.13 4.42
CA GLY A 6 -3.49 3.82 3.97
C GLY A 6 -2.92 2.98 5.08
N ILE A 7 -2.72 1.71 4.76
CA ILE A 7 -2.21 0.70 5.68
C ILE A 7 -0.87 0.18 5.17
N LEU A 8 0.14 0.23 6.02
CA LEU A 8 1.45 -0.36 5.77
C LEU A 8 1.62 -1.57 6.68
N LEU A 9 1.41 -2.77 6.12
CA LEU A 9 1.68 -4.01 6.83
C LEU A 9 3.15 -4.33 6.73
N TYR A 10 3.74 -4.78 7.83
CA TYR A 10 5.12 -5.23 7.84
C TYR A 10 5.24 -6.52 8.65
N ARG A 11 6.32 -7.24 8.39
CA ARG A 11 6.66 -8.43 9.15
C ARG A 11 8.16 -8.62 9.18
N ARG A 12 8.64 -9.41 10.12
CA ARG A 12 10.03 -9.83 10.19
C ARG A 12 10.13 -11.25 9.67
N CYS A 13 11.01 -11.50 8.71
CA CYS A 13 11.26 -12.85 8.25
C CYS A 13 11.86 -13.69 9.37
N PRO A 14 11.41 -14.94 9.58
CA PRO A 14 12.11 -15.85 10.48
C PRO A 14 13.45 -16.20 9.89
N GLY A 15 14.47 -16.38 10.71
CA GLY A 15 15.70 -16.94 10.21
C GLY A 15 16.99 -16.38 10.71
N ALA A 16 16.99 -15.35 11.53
CA ALA A 16 18.22 -14.90 12.18
C ALA A 16 18.31 -15.59 13.54
N ARG A 17 19.47 -16.19 13.84
CA ARG A 17 19.72 -16.84 15.11
C ARG A 17 19.62 -15.89 16.30
N ASP A 18 19.92 -14.62 16.08
CA ASP A 18 20.14 -13.65 17.14
C ASP A 18 19.28 -12.41 16.96
N GLY A 19 17.96 -12.59 16.80
CA GLY A 19 17.06 -11.47 16.77
C GLY A 19 16.05 -11.53 15.64
N PRO A 20 15.28 -10.45 15.44
CA PRO A 20 14.29 -10.39 14.37
C PRO A 20 14.96 -10.46 13.01
N GLY A 21 14.36 -11.18 12.09
CA GLY A 21 14.84 -11.29 10.71
C GLY A 21 14.64 -10.00 9.93
N PRO A 22 14.99 -10.02 8.65
CA PRO A 22 14.84 -8.85 7.78
C PRO A 22 13.39 -8.35 7.72
N LEU A 23 13.25 -7.04 7.64
CA LEU A 23 11.95 -6.39 7.51
C LEU A 23 11.39 -6.59 6.11
N GLU A 24 10.11 -6.96 6.05
CA GLU A 24 9.36 -6.99 4.80
C GLU A 24 8.11 -6.14 4.92
N VAL A 25 7.67 -5.56 3.80
CA VAL A 25 6.43 -4.79 3.72
C VAL A 25 5.54 -5.36 2.63
N TRP A 26 4.23 -5.22 2.81
CA TRP A 26 3.24 -5.74 1.88
C TRP A 26 2.76 -4.63 0.95
N LEU A 27 2.88 -4.86 -0.36
CA LEU A 27 2.56 -3.88 -1.38
C LEU A 27 1.65 -4.49 -2.44
N GLY A 28 0.80 -3.64 -3.03
CA GLY A 28 -0.03 -4.00 -4.15
C GLY A 28 0.48 -3.38 -5.45
N HIS A 29 0.46 -4.15 -6.53
CA HIS A 29 0.82 -3.65 -7.84
C HIS A 29 -0.34 -2.85 -8.42
N MET A 30 -0.06 -1.66 -8.92
CA MET A 30 -1.07 -0.80 -9.52
C MET A 30 -1.57 -1.43 -10.81
N GLY A 31 -2.90 -1.53 -10.94
CA GLY A 31 -3.53 -2.19 -12.06
C GLY A 31 -3.79 -1.27 -13.24
N GLY A 32 -4.25 -1.88 -14.32
CA GLY A 32 -4.56 -1.19 -15.55
C GLY A 32 -3.42 -1.21 -16.56
N PRO A 33 -3.71 -0.89 -17.82
CA PRO A 33 -2.74 -1.06 -18.91
C PRO A 33 -1.52 -0.15 -18.81
N PHE A 34 -1.66 1.02 -18.18
CA PHE A 34 -0.52 1.92 -17.97
C PHE A 34 0.56 1.27 -17.11
N TRP A 35 0.16 0.50 -16.10
CA TRP A 35 1.06 -0.13 -15.13
C TRP A 35 1.39 -1.58 -15.46
N ALA A 36 0.72 -2.19 -16.44
CA ALA A 36 0.75 -3.65 -16.66
C ALA A 36 2.14 -4.23 -16.84
N ARG A 37 3.07 -3.49 -17.43
CA ARG A 37 4.45 -3.94 -17.65
C ARG A 37 5.47 -3.20 -16.81
N ARG A 38 5.01 -2.44 -15.83
CA ARG A 38 5.88 -1.67 -14.96
C ARG A 38 6.03 -2.40 -13.64
N ASP A 39 7.26 -2.47 -13.17
CA ASP A 39 7.60 -3.06 -11.87
C ASP A 39 8.22 -2.00 -10.98
N GLU A 40 9.19 -1.28 -11.49
CA GLU A 40 9.85 -0.21 -10.75
C GLU A 40 8.88 0.95 -10.51
N HIS A 41 8.75 1.33 -9.24
CA HIS A 41 7.87 2.43 -8.79
C HIS A 41 6.40 2.25 -9.21
N ALA A 42 5.96 1.00 -9.31
CA ALA A 42 4.61 0.65 -9.71
C ALA A 42 3.79 -0.03 -8.60
N TRP A 43 4.34 -0.11 -7.39
CA TRP A 43 3.71 -0.75 -6.24
C TRP A 43 3.39 0.28 -5.17
N SER A 44 2.29 0.05 -4.46
CA SER A 44 1.75 1.00 -3.49
C SER A 44 1.23 0.27 -2.27
N ILE A 45 1.23 0.96 -1.12
CA ILE A 45 0.43 0.50 0.01
C ILE A 45 -1.05 0.61 -0.38
N PRO A 46 -1.93 -0.25 0.15
CA PRO A 46 -3.38 -0.07 -0.01
C PRO A 46 -3.81 1.24 0.65
N LYS A 47 -4.49 2.10 -0.10
CA LYS A 47 -4.89 3.43 0.36
C LYS A 47 -6.01 3.99 -0.47
N GLY A 48 -6.66 5.01 0.01
CA GLY A 48 -7.64 5.74 -0.76
C GLY A 48 -8.16 6.96 -0.02
N GLY A 49 -9.09 7.66 -0.64
CA GLY A 49 -9.59 8.94 -0.14
C GLY A 49 -10.34 8.83 1.18
N ILE A 50 -10.14 9.82 2.03
CA ILE A 50 -10.88 9.95 3.28
C ILE A 50 -12.19 10.67 2.96
N LEU A 51 -13.32 10.09 3.35
CA LEU A 51 -14.64 10.70 3.16
C LEU A 51 -14.85 11.82 4.17
N PRO A 52 -15.74 12.78 3.88
CA PRO A 52 -16.06 13.84 4.84
C PRO A 52 -16.46 13.26 6.19
N ALA A 53 -15.86 13.78 7.26
CA ALA A 53 -16.10 13.38 8.64
C ALA A 53 -15.73 11.91 8.98
N GLU A 54 -15.05 11.22 8.08
CA GLU A 54 -14.59 9.86 8.32
C GLU A 54 -13.29 9.89 9.14
N ASP A 55 -13.19 9.00 10.14
CA ASP A 55 -11.95 8.79 10.88
C ASP A 55 -10.86 8.25 9.94
N PRO A 56 -9.64 8.80 9.98
CA PRO A 56 -8.57 8.34 9.08
C PRO A 56 -8.26 6.85 9.15
N LEU A 57 -8.26 6.25 10.34
CA LEU A 57 -8.01 4.80 10.44
C LEU A 57 -9.17 4.01 9.83
N ALA A 58 -10.41 4.43 10.09
CA ALA A 58 -11.56 3.79 9.48
C ALA A 58 -11.50 3.89 7.95
N ALA A 59 -11.08 5.03 7.42
CA ALA A 59 -10.90 5.22 5.98
C ALA A 59 -9.81 4.28 5.44
N ALA A 60 -8.68 4.17 6.13
CA ALA A 60 -7.59 3.29 5.72
C ALA A 60 -8.03 1.84 5.65
N LEU A 61 -8.76 1.37 6.66
CA LEU A 61 -9.25 -0.01 6.71
C LEU A 61 -10.31 -0.27 5.64
N ARG A 62 -11.20 0.70 5.41
CA ARG A 62 -12.22 0.60 4.36
C ARG A 62 -11.56 0.52 2.98
N GLU A 63 -10.62 1.40 2.72
CA GLU A 63 -9.92 1.43 1.43
C GLU A 63 -9.09 0.15 1.21
N PHE A 64 -8.49 -0.39 2.27
CA PHE A 64 -7.79 -1.66 2.17
C PHE A 64 -8.73 -2.76 1.65
N ASN A 65 -9.90 -2.87 2.27
CA ASN A 65 -10.88 -3.88 1.85
C ASN A 65 -11.37 -3.65 0.43
N GLU A 66 -11.60 -2.40 0.05
CA GLU A 66 -12.05 -2.06 -1.30
C GLU A 66 -11.00 -2.36 -2.37
N GLU A 67 -9.73 -2.03 -2.10
CA GLU A 67 -8.65 -2.26 -3.08
C GLU A 67 -8.22 -3.71 -3.17
N ILE A 68 -8.21 -4.43 -2.07
CA ILE A 68 -7.68 -5.79 -1.99
C ILE A 68 -8.78 -6.84 -2.14
N GLY A 69 -10.00 -6.52 -1.70
CA GLY A 69 -11.11 -7.45 -1.71
C GLY A 69 -11.17 -8.37 -0.50
N THR A 70 -10.29 -8.12 0.47
CA THR A 70 -10.21 -8.86 1.74
C THR A 70 -9.97 -7.84 2.83
N PRO A 71 -10.64 -7.94 3.98
CA PRO A 71 -10.37 -7.01 5.08
C PRO A 71 -8.92 -7.09 5.55
N ALA A 72 -8.40 -5.98 6.03
CA ALA A 72 -7.08 -5.96 6.64
C ALA A 72 -7.06 -6.91 7.84
N PRO A 73 -5.91 -7.57 8.11
CA PRO A 73 -5.83 -8.51 9.22
C PRO A 73 -6.03 -7.80 10.56
N ALA A 74 -6.52 -8.53 11.55
CA ALA A 74 -6.62 -8.03 12.92
C ALA A 74 -5.20 -7.76 13.44
N ALA A 75 -4.93 -6.54 13.87
CA ALA A 75 -3.61 -6.13 14.32
C ALA A 75 -3.69 -4.80 15.08
N ASP A 76 -2.60 -4.41 15.70
CA ASP A 76 -2.50 -3.12 16.36
C ASP A 76 -2.02 -2.08 15.37
N TYR A 77 -2.95 -1.30 14.83
CA TYR A 77 -2.64 -0.27 13.86
C TYR A 77 -2.21 1.01 14.57
N VAL A 78 -0.99 1.45 14.29
CA VAL A 78 -0.38 2.60 14.92
C VAL A 78 -0.16 3.69 13.88
N LEU A 79 -0.54 4.91 14.20
CA LEU A 79 -0.32 6.05 13.31
C LEU A 79 1.18 6.24 13.07
N LEU A 80 1.61 6.08 11.83
CA LEU A 80 2.99 6.31 11.42
C LEU A 80 3.22 7.80 11.15
N GLY A 81 2.26 8.46 10.54
CA GLY A 81 2.30 9.89 10.24
C GLY A 81 1.49 10.25 9.01
N SER A 82 1.57 11.51 8.64
CA SER A 82 0.99 12.01 7.40
C SER A 82 2.14 12.47 6.50
N PHE A 83 2.10 12.04 5.24
CA PHE A 83 3.22 12.21 4.32
C PHE A 83 2.74 12.83 3.02
N ARG A 84 3.51 13.76 2.50
CA ARG A 84 3.22 14.35 1.19
C ARG A 84 3.72 13.40 0.11
N GLN A 85 2.79 12.75 -0.58
CA GLN A 85 3.13 11.80 -1.64
C GLN A 85 3.44 12.50 -2.96
N SER A 86 2.74 13.61 -3.22
CA SER A 86 2.95 14.42 -4.42
C SER A 86 2.56 15.86 -4.12
N ALA A 87 2.69 16.74 -5.10
CA ALA A 87 2.31 18.15 -4.94
C ALA A 87 0.85 18.33 -4.53
N LYS A 88 -0.01 17.38 -4.87
CA LYS A 88 -1.46 17.47 -4.65
C LYS A 88 -2.03 16.43 -3.71
N LYS A 89 -1.21 15.54 -3.18
CA LYS A 89 -1.69 14.40 -2.40
C LYS A 89 -0.91 14.19 -1.12
N THR A 90 -1.65 14.06 -0.01
CA THR A 90 -1.11 13.70 1.30
C THR A 90 -1.73 12.37 1.71
N VAL A 91 -0.95 11.47 2.28
CA VAL A 91 -1.43 10.19 2.80
C VAL A 91 -1.13 10.07 4.28
N THR A 92 -2.17 9.71 5.06
CA THR A 92 -2.04 9.38 6.47
C THR A 92 -1.89 7.87 6.55
N VAL A 93 -0.81 7.40 7.17
CA VAL A 93 -0.43 5.98 7.13
C VAL A 93 -0.45 5.38 8.53
N TYR A 94 -1.10 4.24 8.64
CA TYR A 94 -1.10 3.40 9.84
C TYR A 94 -0.31 2.14 9.54
N ALA A 95 0.59 1.78 10.45
CA ALA A 95 1.43 0.60 10.30
C ALA A 95 1.03 -0.47 11.31
N ALA A 96 1.16 -1.72 10.94
CA ALA A 96 0.92 -2.83 11.84
C ALA A 96 1.78 -4.03 11.45
N GLU A 97 2.25 -4.76 12.46
CA GLU A 97 2.92 -6.02 12.25
C GLU A 97 1.88 -7.12 12.10
N ALA A 98 1.90 -7.83 10.98
CA ALA A 98 0.95 -8.90 10.72
C ALA A 98 1.40 -9.74 9.55
N ASP A 99 1.07 -11.03 9.57
CA ASP A 99 1.12 -11.85 8.37
C ASP A 99 -0.17 -11.67 7.60
N PHE A 100 -0.07 -11.64 6.28
CA PHE A 100 -1.22 -11.48 5.42
C PHE A 100 -0.93 -12.17 4.09
N ALA A 101 -1.79 -13.10 3.71
CA ALA A 101 -1.63 -13.88 2.49
C ALA A 101 -3.00 -14.20 1.91
N PRO A 102 -3.68 -13.23 1.29
CA PRO A 102 -4.98 -13.49 0.66
C PRO A 102 -4.79 -14.43 -0.52
N GLU A 103 -5.79 -15.29 -0.76
CA GLU A 103 -5.72 -16.24 -1.86
C GLU A 103 -5.67 -15.53 -3.23
N ARG A 104 -6.32 -14.36 -3.32
CA ARG A 104 -6.36 -13.56 -4.53
C ARG A 104 -6.65 -12.11 -4.18
N ILE A 105 -6.32 -11.23 -5.11
CA ILE A 105 -6.68 -9.83 -5.04
C ILE A 105 -7.94 -9.64 -5.87
N ALA A 106 -9.03 -9.18 -5.25
CA ALA A 106 -10.31 -9.04 -5.90
C ALA A 106 -11.06 -7.80 -5.40
N GLY A 107 -10.36 -6.66 -5.45
CA GLY A 107 -10.91 -5.39 -5.03
C GLY A 107 -11.65 -4.65 -6.13
N ASN A 108 -11.84 -3.36 -5.93
CA ASN A 108 -12.55 -2.50 -6.86
C ASN A 108 -11.87 -2.41 -8.23
N THR A 109 -12.68 -2.14 -9.23
CA THR A 109 -12.20 -1.91 -10.60
C THR A 109 -12.49 -0.46 -11.00
N PHE A 110 -11.86 -0.04 -12.08
CA PHE A 110 -12.14 1.26 -12.70
C PHE A 110 -12.28 1.08 -14.20
N ALA A 111 -13.13 1.91 -14.81
CA ALA A 111 -13.33 1.90 -16.25
C ALA A 111 -12.32 2.83 -16.92
N LEU A 112 -11.69 2.37 -17.98
CA LEU A 112 -10.68 3.13 -18.70
C LEU A 112 -10.78 2.87 -20.19
N GLU A 113 -10.74 3.96 -20.97
CA GLU A 113 -10.56 3.85 -22.43
C GLU A 113 -9.07 3.64 -22.72
N TRP A 114 -8.75 2.53 -23.35
CA TRP A 114 -7.37 2.22 -23.69
C TRP A 114 -7.29 1.43 -25.01
N PRO A 115 -6.43 1.77 -25.98
CA PRO A 115 -5.58 2.98 -25.95
C PRO A 115 -6.41 4.27 -25.96
N PRO A 116 -5.81 5.42 -25.53
CA PRO A 116 -6.52 6.69 -25.58
C PRO A 116 -7.06 6.99 -26.97
N GLY A 117 -8.34 7.37 -27.03
CA GLY A 117 -9.01 7.68 -28.30
C GLY A 117 -9.47 6.47 -29.10
N SER A 118 -9.31 5.26 -28.58
CA SER A 118 -9.71 4.02 -29.30
C SER A 118 -11.19 3.74 -29.28
N GLY A 119 -11.93 4.30 -28.33
CA GLY A 119 -13.31 3.97 -28.08
C GLY A 119 -13.50 2.65 -27.31
N ILE A 120 -12.41 1.97 -26.96
CA ILE A 120 -12.46 0.70 -26.22
C ILE A 120 -12.38 0.98 -24.74
N VAL A 121 -13.50 0.78 -24.02
CA VAL A 121 -13.57 0.96 -22.58
C VAL A 121 -13.67 -0.39 -21.91
N ARG A 122 -12.82 -0.65 -20.92
CA ARG A 122 -12.81 -1.91 -20.16
C ARG A 122 -12.64 -1.59 -18.68
N ASP A 123 -13.03 -2.55 -17.84
CA ASP A 123 -12.79 -2.47 -16.41
C ASP A 123 -11.45 -3.12 -16.09
N TYR A 124 -10.67 -2.43 -15.27
CA TYR A 124 -9.37 -2.92 -14.80
C TYR A 124 -9.36 -2.92 -13.28
N ALA A 125 -8.71 -3.90 -12.67
CA ALA A 125 -8.51 -3.91 -11.23
C ALA A 125 -7.65 -2.72 -10.82
N GLU A 126 -7.98 -2.09 -9.71
CA GLU A 126 -7.14 -1.01 -9.16
C GLU A 126 -5.80 -1.56 -8.68
N ILE A 127 -5.83 -2.75 -8.08
CA ILE A 127 -4.65 -3.52 -7.66
C ILE A 127 -4.76 -4.89 -8.29
N ASP A 128 -3.77 -5.29 -9.08
CA ASP A 128 -3.83 -6.54 -9.83
C ASP A 128 -2.92 -7.65 -9.31
N ASP A 129 -2.02 -7.33 -8.40
CA ASP A 129 -1.13 -8.28 -7.77
C ASP A 129 -0.68 -7.73 -6.43
N ALA A 130 -0.13 -8.58 -5.57
CA ALA A 130 0.35 -8.13 -4.28
C ALA A 130 1.36 -9.12 -3.71
N GLY A 131 2.18 -8.65 -2.79
CA GLY A 131 3.15 -9.52 -2.16
C GLY A 131 4.00 -8.83 -1.11
N TRP A 132 4.83 -9.62 -0.48
CA TRP A 132 5.81 -9.18 0.51
C TRP A 132 7.13 -8.88 -0.17
N PHE A 133 7.73 -7.76 0.20
CA PHE A 133 9.02 -7.32 -0.35
C PHE A 133 9.94 -6.92 0.77
N SER A 134 11.22 -7.26 0.62
CA SER A 134 12.26 -6.76 1.53
C SER A 134 12.32 -5.23 1.44
N GLU A 135 12.92 -4.60 2.44
CA GLU A 135 13.12 -3.16 2.42
C GLU A 135 13.87 -2.72 1.17
N ALA A 136 14.92 -3.43 0.80
CA ALA A 136 15.72 -3.07 -0.38
C ALA A 136 14.89 -3.16 -1.67
N GLU A 137 14.10 -4.23 -1.83
CA GLU A 137 13.21 -4.38 -2.97
C GLU A 137 12.14 -3.31 -2.99
N ALA A 138 11.53 -3.03 -1.83
CA ALA A 138 10.46 -2.05 -1.73
C ALA A 138 10.91 -0.65 -2.17
N ARG A 139 12.17 -0.29 -1.92
CA ARG A 139 12.69 1.02 -2.33
C ARG A 139 12.67 1.22 -3.84
N THR A 140 12.83 0.17 -4.61
CA THR A 140 12.78 0.24 -6.07
C THR A 140 11.37 0.01 -6.61
N LYS A 141 10.52 -0.68 -5.88
CA LYS A 141 9.18 -1.04 -6.34
C LYS A 141 8.10 -0.03 -5.98
N MET A 142 8.21 0.62 -4.83
CA MET A 142 7.21 1.57 -4.38
C MET A 142 7.15 2.82 -5.26
N VAL A 143 5.93 3.34 -5.46
CA VAL A 143 5.79 4.65 -6.08
C VAL A 143 6.68 5.64 -5.34
N LYS A 144 7.30 6.54 -6.08
CA LYS A 144 8.38 7.39 -5.54
C LYS A 144 7.97 8.17 -4.30
N GLY A 145 6.77 8.72 -4.28
CA GLY A 145 6.28 9.50 -3.14
C GLY A 145 6.04 8.69 -1.88
N GLN A 146 6.07 7.35 -1.95
CA GLN A 146 5.89 6.48 -0.80
C GLN A 146 7.18 5.87 -0.26
N VAL A 147 8.29 6.02 -0.94
CA VAL A 147 9.56 5.43 -0.48
C VAL A 147 9.94 5.95 0.91
N GLN A 148 9.62 7.21 1.22
CA GLN A 148 9.84 7.80 2.54
C GLN A 148 9.18 7.01 3.67
N LEU A 149 8.13 6.24 3.37
CA LEU A 149 7.43 5.44 4.38
C LEU A 149 8.35 4.38 4.98
N LEU A 150 9.29 3.87 4.21
CA LEU A 150 10.25 2.87 4.70
C LEU A 150 11.16 3.47 5.77
N ASP A 151 11.62 4.69 5.57
CA ASP A 151 12.45 5.38 6.56
C ASP A 151 11.63 5.71 7.81
N ALA A 152 10.39 6.15 7.64
CA ALA A 152 9.50 6.43 8.76
C ALA A 152 9.20 5.16 9.57
N LEU A 153 8.97 4.04 8.88
CA LEU A 153 8.73 2.76 9.54
C LEU A 153 9.95 2.32 10.34
N LYS A 154 11.13 2.40 9.76
CA LYS A 154 12.37 2.05 10.46
C LYS A 154 12.59 2.92 11.69
N ALA A 155 12.39 4.22 11.57
CA ALA A 155 12.52 5.13 12.70
C ALA A 155 11.51 4.79 13.80
N HIS A 156 10.27 4.44 13.42
CA HIS A 156 9.25 4.02 14.38
C HIS A 156 9.65 2.75 15.12
N LEU A 157 10.18 1.76 14.41
CA LEU A 157 10.58 0.48 15.00
C LEU A 157 11.83 0.62 15.86
N ASP A 158 12.77 1.48 15.49
CA ASP A 158 14.04 1.65 16.20
C ASP A 158 13.95 2.66 17.33
N GLY A 159 13.12 3.70 17.16
CA GLY A 159 13.08 4.84 18.07
C GLY A 159 12.40 4.60 19.40
N PHE A 160 11.67 3.51 19.53
CA PHE A 160 10.92 3.15 20.73
C PHE A 160 11.27 1.74 21.19
N GLY A 161 12.42 1.32 20.76
CA GLY A 161 12.90 0.00 21.13
C GLY A 161 12.76 -0.26 22.59
#